data_8fcb5fe9a911624ffc121eccbf6a316a
#
_entry.id   8fcb5fe9a911624ffc121eccbf6a316a
#
_cell.length_a   1.000
_cell.length_b   1.000
_cell.length_c   1.000
_cell.angle_alpha   90.00
_cell.angle_beta   90.00
_cell.angle_gamma   90.00
#
_symmetry.space_group_name_H-M   'P 1'
#
loop_
_entity.id
_entity.type
_entity.pdbx_description
1 polymer ?
#
loop_
_entity_poly.entity_id
_entity_poly.type
_entity_poly.pdbx_seq_one_letter_code
_entity_poly.pdbx_strand_id
1 'polypeptide(L)'
;MARAAHLSEIERELEALGAKSTHVRRLWRAWLGRADWQAQGHAHFPKALEESLPAVREKLASLAHFELTESEQAESGKLLVMLSDGECVEAVLLPRQALCISTQVGCAVGCVFCMTGKGGLVRQLSSAEIVAQYAAALRVRPDIKKVVLMGMGEPSHNLAAVREAVTFLGDTAGLAHKQIVVSSVGDERLFNALPDWPVKPALALSLHTTDFEKRRRLLPNAPALTPEYLLQRTLSYAAQTKYPAQIEWTLMAGVNDSFEEVERLASLLEGGYAMVNFIVVNPTPGSPYTRPEHAHIEDLITVLRKKGIVATLRESAAQDIEGGCGQLRARRLAEGAEAPVRLVRKAPQSSSTVPAGAQSTSEK
;
A
#
# COMPACT_ATOMS: atom_id res chain seq x y z
N MET A 1 -4.94 19.36 -16.44
CA MET A 1 -4.47 19.66 -15.07
C MET A 1 -3.03 19.27 -14.95
N ALA A 2 -2.20 20.00 -14.17
CA ALA A 2 -0.80 19.67 -14.01
C ALA A 2 -0.69 18.37 -13.18
N ARG A 3 0.21 17.47 -13.62
CA ARG A 3 0.56 16.24 -12.88
C ARG A 3 1.11 16.61 -11.50
N ALA A 4 0.72 15.88 -10.44
CA ALA A 4 1.33 16.06 -9.13
C ALA A 4 2.84 15.79 -9.18
N ALA A 5 3.61 16.60 -8.45
CA ALA A 5 5.06 16.51 -8.42
C ALA A 5 5.55 15.18 -7.80
N HIS A 6 6.72 14.72 -8.23
CA HIS A 6 7.44 13.65 -7.54
C HIS A 6 8.18 14.19 -6.32
N LEU A 7 8.56 13.31 -5.38
CA LEU A 7 9.33 13.70 -4.19
C LEU A 7 10.63 14.41 -4.57
N SER A 8 11.37 13.88 -5.54
CA SER A 8 12.60 14.51 -6.05
C SER A 8 12.40 15.87 -6.71
N GLU A 9 11.23 16.13 -7.28
CA GLU A 9 10.87 17.45 -7.81
C GLU A 9 10.64 18.45 -6.68
N ILE A 10 9.93 18.02 -5.64
CA ILE A 10 9.72 18.82 -4.41
C ILE A 10 11.06 19.10 -3.72
N GLU A 11 11.94 18.10 -3.61
CA GLU A 11 13.28 18.28 -3.04
C GLU A 11 14.09 19.34 -3.77
N ARG A 12 14.10 19.31 -5.11
CA ARG A 12 14.77 20.33 -5.93
C ARG A 12 14.20 21.73 -5.73
N GLU A 13 12.89 21.86 -5.57
CA GLU A 13 12.25 23.13 -5.25
C GLU A 13 12.72 23.65 -3.86
N LEU A 14 12.77 22.78 -2.86
CA LEU A 14 13.29 23.14 -1.54
C LEU A 14 14.77 23.52 -1.58
N GLU A 15 15.58 22.81 -2.34
CA GLU A 15 17.00 23.12 -2.54
C GLU A 15 17.19 24.48 -3.25
N ALA A 16 16.35 24.82 -4.21
CA ALA A 16 16.34 26.12 -4.84
C ALA A 16 16.03 27.28 -3.87
N LEU A 17 15.31 27.00 -2.76
CA LEU A 17 15.09 27.90 -1.64
C LEU A 17 16.26 27.89 -0.62
N GLY A 18 17.38 27.21 -0.94
CA GLY A 18 18.56 27.09 -0.10
C GLY A 18 18.50 25.97 0.94
N ALA A 19 17.52 25.05 0.86
CA ALA A 19 17.46 23.92 1.76
C ALA A 19 18.68 23.01 1.60
N LYS A 20 19.28 22.62 2.70
CA LYS A 20 20.26 21.52 2.77
C LYS A 20 19.53 20.19 2.99
N SER A 21 20.19 19.07 2.77
CA SER A 21 19.61 17.72 2.98
C SER A 21 19.02 17.52 4.39
N THR A 22 19.61 18.14 5.41
CA THR A 22 19.10 18.13 6.79
C THR A 22 17.77 18.87 6.92
N HIS A 23 17.61 20.00 6.19
CA HIS A 23 16.36 20.78 6.16
C HIS A 23 15.27 20.00 5.44
N VAL A 24 15.57 19.42 4.28
CA VAL A 24 14.65 18.57 3.52
C VAL A 24 14.16 17.40 4.39
N ARG A 25 15.08 16.67 5.02
CA ARG A 25 14.72 15.55 5.91
C ARG A 25 13.82 15.99 7.07
N ARG A 26 14.06 17.18 7.64
CA ARG A 26 13.21 17.72 8.68
C ARG A 26 11.81 18.04 8.19
N LEU A 27 11.67 18.66 7.01
CA LEU A 27 10.38 18.98 6.39
C LEU A 27 9.57 17.72 6.08
N TRP A 28 10.21 16.69 5.56
CA TRP A 28 9.58 15.39 5.37
C TRP A 28 9.08 14.78 6.68
N ARG A 29 9.89 14.85 7.74
CA ARG A 29 9.45 14.39 9.08
C ARG A 29 8.29 15.21 9.63
N ALA A 30 8.29 16.53 9.38
CA ALA A 30 7.19 17.40 9.78
C ALA A 30 5.90 17.06 8.99
N TRP A 31 6.01 16.77 7.70
CA TRP A 31 4.89 16.29 6.89
C TRP A 31 4.29 14.98 7.41
N LEU A 32 5.14 14.07 7.89
CA LEU A 32 4.72 12.82 8.53
C LEU A 32 4.23 12.99 9.98
N GLY A 33 4.17 14.22 10.50
CA GLY A 33 3.77 14.47 11.90
C GLY A 33 4.80 14.05 12.95
N ARG A 34 6.07 13.87 12.54
CA ARG A 34 7.18 13.38 13.40
C ARG A 34 8.20 14.47 13.77
N ALA A 35 7.95 15.71 13.41
CA ALA A 35 8.75 16.88 13.76
C ALA A 35 7.89 18.14 13.63
N ASP A 36 8.32 19.23 14.27
CA ASP A 36 7.71 20.54 14.07
C ASP A 36 8.14 21.13 12.71
N TRP A 37 7.24 21.88 12.09
CA TRP A 37 7.49 22.61 10.85
C TRP A 37 8.51 23.74 11.05
N GLN A 38 8.52 24.36 12.23
CA GLN A 38 9.46 25.41 12.55
C GLN A 38 10.79 24.83 13.03
N ALA A 39 11.89 25.46 12.63
CA ALA A 39 13.20 25.12 13.14
C ALA A 39 13.30 25.54 14.61
N GLN A 40 13.80 24.65 15.46
CA GLN A 40 14.07 24.94 16.87
C GLN A 40 15.59 24.94 17.12
N GLY A 41 16.07 25.89 17.95
CA GLY A 41 17.48 25.98 18.33
C GLY A 41 18.39 26.43 17.16
N HIS A 42 19.58 25.84 17.07
CA HIS A 42 20.61 26.23 16.08
C HIS A 42 20.36 25.75 14.63
N ALA A 43 19.27 25.02 14.37
CA ALA A 43 18.94 24.50 13.03
C ALA A 43 17.98 25.46 12.32
N HIS A 44 18.43 26.66 12.01
CA HIS A 44 17.62 27.64 11.29
C HIS A 44 17.48 27.25 9.82
N PHE A 45 16.28 27.44 9.26
CA PHE A 45 16.09 27.36 7.83
C PHE A 45 16.70 28.62 7.15
N PRO A 46 17.15 28.50 5.87
CA PRO A 46 17.43 29.68 5.06
C PRO A 46 16.20 30.59 5.01
N LYS A 47 16.41 31.92 4.98
CA LYS A 47 15.33 32.91 5.01
C LYS A 47 14.27 32.66 3.94
N ALA A 48 14.69 32.39 2.69
CA ALA A 48 13.79 32.12 1.60
C ALA A 48 12.91 30.86 1.83
N LEU A 49 13.49 29.82 2.43
CA LEU A 49 12.75 28.62 2.80
C LEU A 49 11.75 28.90 3.95
N GLU A 50 12.17 29.65 4.95
CA GLU A 50 11.32 30.02 6.09
C GLU A 50 10.10 30.84 5.63
N GLU A 51 10.30 31.83 4.78
CA GLU A 51 9.22 32.62 4.16
C GLU A 51 8.28 31.76 3.30
N SER A 52 8.79 30.70 2.67
CA SER A 52 8.03 29.77 1.82
C SER A 52 7.35 28.64 2.57
N LEU A 53 7.61 28.43 3.88
CA LEU A 53 7.05 27.31 4.66
C LEU A 53 5.52 27.19 4.59
N PRO A 54 4.73 28.27 4.64
CA PRO A 54 3.28 28.16 4.52
C PRO A 54 2.86 27.54 3.18
N ALA A 55 3.47 27.98 2.06
CA ALA A 55 3.18 27.46 0.73
C ALA A 55 3.63 26.01 0.56
N VAL A 56 4.81 25.65 1.09
CA VAL A 56 5.29 24.26 1.10
C VAL A 56 4.34 23.35 1.88
N ARG A 57 3.88 23.81 3.03
CA ARG A 57 2.94 23.06 3.86
C ARG A 57 1.59 22.85 3.17
N GLU A 58 1.07 23.89 2.53
CA GLU A 58 -0.16 23.84 1.75
C GLU A 58 -0.02 22.87 0.56
N LYS A 59 1.08 22.99 -0.20
CA LYS A 59 1.40 22.08 -1.31
C LYS A 59 1.40 20.61 -0.86
N LEU A 60 2.08 20.31 0.25
CA LEU A 60 2.13 18.92 0.77
C LEU A 60 0.78 18.47 1.33
N ALA A 61 -0.02 19.37 1.91
CA ALA A 61 -1.36 19.06 2.37
C ALA A 61 -2.33 18.80 1.23
N SER A 62 -2.16 19.46 0.09
CA SER A 62 -3.02 19.31 -1.10
C SER A 62 -2.76 18.04 -1.89
N LEU A 63 -1.65 17.33 -1.64
CA LEU A 63 -1.34 16.05 -2.33
C LEU A 63 -2.38 14.96 -2.06
N ALA A 64 -3.01 14.98 -0.87
CA ALA A 64 -4.03 14.02 -0.52
C ALA A 64 -4.97 14.59 0.55
N HIS A 65 -6.23 14.75 0.19
CA HIS A 65 -7.33 14.85 1.14
C HIS A 65 -7.94 13.46 1.31
N PHE A 66 -8.41 13.13 2.50
CA PHE A 66 -8.97 11.80 2.72
C PHE A 66 -10.24 11.84 3.55
N GLU A 67 -11.09 10.87 3.27
CA GLU A 67 -12.24 10.49 4.08
C GLU A 67 -11.98 9.11 4.66
N LEU A 68 -12.17 8.94 5.97
CA LEU A 68 -12.00 7.67 6.64
C LEU A 68 -13.36 7.02 6.85
N THR A 69 -13.50 5.77 6.42
CA THR A 69 -14.60 4.87 6.78
C THR A 69 -14.03 3.79 7.70
N GLU A 70 -14.53 3.73 8.93
CA GLU A 70 -14.13 2.68 9.88
C GLU A 70 -14.86 1.38 9.56
N SER A 71 -14.17 0.25 9.67
CA SER A 71 -14.73 -1.09 9.54
C SER A 71 -15.23 -1.58 10.90
N GLU A 72 -16.22 -2.47 10.91
CA GLU A 72 -16.63 -3.22 12.11
C GLU A 72 -15.51 -4.16 12.58
N GLN A 73 -14.63 -4.57 11.68
CA GLN A 73 -13.42 -5.32 12.01
C GLN A 73 -12.42 -4.41 12.73
N ALA A 74 -12.07 -4.77 13.96
CA ALA A 74 -11.14 -4.02 14.79
C ALA A 74 -9.82 -3.68 14.04
N GLU A 75 -9.30 -2.48 14.28
CA GLU A 75 -8.08 -1.97 13.66
C GLU A 75 -8.12 -1.87 12.12
N SER A 76 -9.28 -1.90 11.52
CA SER A 76 -9.43 -1.81 10.07
C SER A 76 -10.23 -0.59 9.67
N GLY A 77 -9.93 -0.05 8.49
CA GLY A 77 -10.62 1.11 7.93
C GLY A 77 -10.16 1.40 6.52
N LYS A 78 -10.96 2.12 5.77
CA LYS A 78 -10.68 2.52 4.40
C LYS A 78 -10.56 4.04 4.32
N LEU A 79 -9.47 4.51 3.74
CA LEU A 79 -9.28 5.91 3.38
C LEU A 79 -9.58 6.08 1.90
N LEU A 80 -10.61 6.87 1.57
CA LEU A 80 -10.78 7.40 0.22
C LEU A 80 -9.89 8.63 0.13
N VAL A 81 -8.87 8.56 -0.70
CA VAL A 81 -7.85 9.60 -0.87
C VAL A 81 -8.14 10.36 -2.16
N MET A 82 -8.53 11.60 -2.02
CA MET A 82 -8.81 12.53 -3.11
C MET A 82 -7.53 13.26 -3.50
N LEU A 83 -7.19 13.21 -4.78
CA LEU A 83 -6.00 13.79 -5.36
C LEU A 83 -6.29 15.21 -5.91
N SER A 84 -5.23 15.98 -6.15
CA SER A 84 -5.35 17.38 -6.55
C SER A 84 -6.03 17.62 -7.92
N ASP A 85 -6.08 16.60 -8.77
CA ASP A 85 -6.73 16.65 -10.10
C ASP A 85 -8.20 16.18 -10.06
N GLY A 86 -8.72 15.82 -8.90
CA GLY A 86 -10.09 15.32 -8.70
C GLY A 86 -10.25 13.81 -8.83
N GLU A 87 -9.18 13.09 -9.22
CA GLU A 87 -9.16 11.64 -9.15
C GLU A 87 -9.05 11.17 -7.70
N CYS A 88 -9.35 9.90 -7.46
CA CYS A 88 -9.22 9.32 -6.13
C CYS A 88 -8.63 7.90 -6.17
N VAL A 89 -8.01 7.53 -5.07
CA VAL A 89 -7.54 6.18 -4.79
C VAL A 89 -7.95 5.76 -3.38
N GLU A 90 -7.85 4.50 -3.11
CA GLU A 90 -8.17 3.96 -1.79
C GLU A 90 -6.91 3.41 -1.12
N ALA A 91 -6.78 3.70 0.18
CA ALA A 91 -5.82 3.07 1.07
C ALA A 91 -6.57 2.37 2.21
N VAL A 92 -6.02 1.27 2.73
CA VAL A 92 -6.70 0.47 3.76
C VAL A 92 -5.82 0.31 4.98
N LEU A 93 -6.35 0.74 6.12
CA LEU A 93 -5.78 0.43 7.42
C LEU A 93 -5.98 -1.05 7.71
N LEU A 94 -4.92 -1.75 7.96
CA LEU A 94 -4.91 -3.18 8.22
C LEU A 94 -4.59 -3.46 9.69
N PRO A 95 -5.04 -4.59 10.25
CA PRO A 95 -4.62 -5.01 11.59
C PRO A 95 -3.09 -5.06 11.72
N ARG A 96 -2.60 -5.11 12.96
CA ARG A 96 -1.17 -5.20 13.28
C ARG A 96 -0.35 -4.03 12.75
N GLN A 97 -0.88 -2.80 12.86
CA GLN A 97 -0.16 -1.57 12.50
C GLN A 97 0.29 -1.53 11.02
N ALA A 98 -0.51 -2.08 10.11
CA ALA A 98 -0.20 -2.11 8.68
C ALA A 98 -1.12 -1.21 7.87
N LEU A 99 -0.62 -0.78 6.71
CA LEU A 99 -1.33 0.05 5.75
C LEU A 99 -1.15 -0.52 4.34
N CYS A 100 -2.24 -0.67 3.61
CA CYS A 100 -2.25 -0.98 2.19
C CYS A 100 -2.41 0.33 1.40
N ILE A 101 -1.52 0.59 0.44
CA ILE A 101 -1.53 1.80 -0.39
C ILE A 101 -1.58 1.48 -1.87
N SER A 102 -2.07 2.43 -2.64
CA SER A 102 -2.25 2.38 -4.09
C SER A 102 -1.08 3.02 -4.83
N THR A 103 -0.82 2.56 -6.06
CA THR A 103 0.25 3.07 -6.93
C THR A 103 -0.25 3.67 -8.24
N GLN A 104 -1.54 3.50 -8.55
CA GLN A 104 -2.18 3.98 -9.78
C GLN A 104 -3.64 4.36 -9.48
N VAL A 105 -4.19 5.24 -10.30
CA VAL A 105 -5.63 5.41 -10.44
C VAL A 105 -6.11 4.38 -11.46
N GLY A 106 -6.83 3.35 -11.00
CA GLY A 106 -7.16 2.17 -11.81
C GLY A 106 -5.98 1.20 -11.95
N CYS A 107 -6.10 0.21 -12.85
CA CYS A 107 -5.07 -0.80 -13.09
C CYS A 107 -5.20 -1.39 -14.50
N ALA A 108 -4.09 -1.47 -15.25
CA ALA A 108 -4.08 -2.02 -16.59
C ALA A 108 -4.06 -3.55 -16.65
N VAL A 109 -3.73 -4.24 -15.55
CA VAL A 109 -3.61 -5.73 -15.55
C VAL A 109 -4.94 -6.40 -15.83
N GLY A 110 -6.05 -5.82 -15.35
CA GLY A 110 -7.39 -6.31 -15.66
C GLY A 110 -7.72 -7.68 -15.05
N CYS A 111 -7.15 -8.00 -13.86
CA CYS A 111 -7.45 -9.26 -13.17
C CYS A 111 -8.95 -9.47 -13.07
N VAL A 112 -9.46 -10.63 -13.49
CA VAL A 112 -10.89 -10.90 -13.66
C VAL A 112 -11.69 -10.87 -12.34
N PHE A 113 -11.02 -11.02 -11.22
CA PHE A 113 -11.58 -10.99 -9.87
C PHE A 113 -11.39 -9.64 -9.15
N CYS A 114 -10.80 -8.62 -9.82
CA CYS A 114 -10.43 -7.35 -9.18
C CYS A 114 -11.21 -6.17 -9.77
N MET A 115 -11.89 -5.43 -8.90
CA MET A 115 -12.68 -4.26 -9.32
C MET A 115 -11.83 -3.12 -9.87
N THR A 116 -10.61 -2.93 -9.34
CA THR A 116 -9.67 -1.91 -9.83
C THR A 116 -9.34 -2.12 -11.31
N GLY A 117 -9.22 -3.38 -11.74
CA GLY A 117 -8.92 -3.71 -13.14
C GLY A 117 -10.09 -3.52 -14.10
N LYS A 118 -11.34 -3.54 -13.62
CA LYS A 118 -12.53 -3.39 -14.50
C LYS A 118 -12.63 -2.01 -15.14
N GLY A 119 -12.13 -0.97 -14.49
CA GLY A 119 -12.11 0.40 -15.02
C GLY A 119 -10.89 0.72 -15.89
N GLY A 120 -9.94 -0.20 -16.02
CA GLY A 120 -8.66 0.06 -16.68
C GLY A 120 -7.77 1.03 -15.90
N LEU A 121 -6.70 1.46 -16.54
CA LEU A 121 -5.75 2.45 -16.00
C LEU A 121 -6.16 3.85 -16.43
N VAL A 122 -6.35 4.73 -15.47
CA VAL A 122 -6.55 6.17 -15.74
C VAL A 122 -5.19 6.87 -15.81
N ARG A 123 -4.38 6.78 -14.73
CA ARG A 123 -3.02 7.32 -14.68
C ARG A 123 -2.15 6.71 -13.60
N GLN A 124 -0.86 6.95 -13.70
CA GLN A 124 0.11 6.66 -12.66
C GLN A 124 -0.02 7.66 -11.51
N LEU A 125 0.23 7.22 -10.27
CA LEU A 125 0.48 8.15 -9.17
C LEU A 125 1.93 8.64 -9.21
N SER A 126 2.16 9.89 -8.80
CA SER A 126 3.51 10.36 -8.50
C SER A 126 4.03 9.71 -7.20
N SER A 127 5.33 9.72 -6.98
CA SER A 127 5.91 9.22 -5.74
C SER A 127 5.40 9.98 -4.51
N ALA A 128 5.16 11.29 -4.64
CA ALA A 128 4.59 12.09 -3.57
C ALA A 128 3.13 11.71 -3.26
N GLU A 129 2.30 11.42 -4.28
CA GLU A 129 0.93 10.91 -4.08
C GLU A 129 0.90 9.51 -3.44
N ILE A 130 1.86 8.64 -3.79
CA ILE A 130 2.00 7.32 -3.13
C ILE A 130 2.30 7.50 -1.65
N VAL A 131 3.27 8.36 -1.29
CA VAL A 131 3.65 8.62 0.10
C VAL A 131 2.59 9.42 0.86
N ALA A 132 1.85 10.30 0.17
CA ALA A 132 0.79 11.10 0.80
C ALA A 132 -0.31 10.23 1.42
N GLN A 133 -0.58 9.03 0.88
CA GLN A 133 -1.49 8.06 1.49
C GLN A 133 -0.98 7.60 2.87
N TYR A 134 0.34 7.36 3.00
CA TYR A 134 0.96 7.03 4.28
C TYR A 134 0.94 8.23 5.24
N ALA A 135 1.26 9.43 4.77
CA ALA A 135 1.18 10.64 5.57
C ALA A 135 -0.24 10.93 6.07
N ALA A 136 -1.25 10.68 5.23
CA ALA A 136 -2.66 10.79 5.58
C ALA A 136 -3.05 9.76 6.65
N ALA A 137 -2.65 8.50 6.48
CA ALA A 137 -2.94 7.43 7.41
C ALA A 137 -2.29 7.64 8.78
N LEU A 138 -1.10 8.24 8.86
CA LEU A 138 -0.44 8.58 10.13
C LEU A 138 -1.22 9.59 10.98
N ARG A 139 -2.10 10.41 10.36
CA ARG A 139 -2.95 11.37 11.09
C ARG A 139 -4.06 10.67 11.88
N VAL A 140 -4.46 9.48 11.47
CA VAL A 140 -5.50 8.68 12.13
C VAL A 140 -4.92 7.48 12.89
N ARG A 141 -3.78 6.95 12.43
CA ARG A 141 -3.07 5.86 13.08
C ARG A 141 -1.54 6.12 13.05
N PRO A 142 -0.99 6.79 14.10
CA PRO A 142 0.42 7.22 14.11
C PRO A 142 1.43 6.06 14.28
N ASP A 143 0.98 4.89 14.67
CA ASP A 143 1.79 3.72 14.99
C ASP A 143 1.97 2.73 13.83
N ILE A 144 1.69 3.14 12.58
CA ILE A 144 1.88 2.29 11.39
C ILE A 144 3.36 1.92 11.25
N LYS A 145 3.64 0.60 11.22
CA LYS A 145 5.00 0.01 11.11
C LYS A 145 5.21 -0.79 9.84
N LYS A 146 4.15 -1.10 9.09
CA LYS A 146 4.21 -1.87 7.86
C LYS A 146 3.40 -1.20 6.75
N VAL A 147 3.96 -1.15 5.55
CA VAL A 147 3.28 -0.65 4.36
C VAL A 147 3.32 -1.71 3.28
N VAL A 148 2.17 -2.00 2.68
CA VAL A 148 2.05 -2.94 1.56
C VAL A 148 1.50 -2.22 0.33
N LEU A 149 2.20 -2.31 -0.80
CA LEU A 149 1.78 -1.76 -2.07
C LEU A 149 0.93 -2.82 -2.79
N MET A 150 -0.27 -3.04 -2.26
CA MET A 150 -1.25 -4.05 -2.70
C MET A 150 -2.63 -3.45 -2.93
N GLY A 151 -2.74 -2.12 -2.94
CA GLY A 151 -3.96 -1.39 -3.23
C GLY A 151 -4.27 -1.35 -4.72
N MET A 152 -4.71 -0.19 -5.19
CA MET A 152 -5.00 0.00 -6.60
C MET A 152 -3.71 0.16 -7.42
N GLY A 153 -3.63 -0.59 -8.54
CA GLY A 153 -2.51 -0.51 -9.48
C GLY A 153 -1.54 -1.68 -9.42
N GLU A 154 -0.67 -1.73 -10.43
CA GLU A 154 0.45 -2.66 -10.54
C GLU A 154 1.76 -1.89 -10.38
N PRO A 155 2.54 -2.15 -9.31
CA PRO A 155 3.78 -1.41 -9.04
C PRO A 155 4.80 -1.45 -10.18
N SER A 156 4.91 -2.56 -10.92
CA SER A 156 5.84 -2.68 -12.05
C SER A 156 5.51 -1.74 -13.21
N HIS A 157 4.26 -1.31 -13.32
CA HIS A 157 3.85 -0.33 -14.34
C HIS A 157 4.16 1.12 -13.94
N ASN A 158 4.49 1.37 -12.65
CA ASN A 158 4.85 2.68 -12.11
C ASN A 158 6.22 2.66 -11.41
N LEU A 159 7.18 1.97 -11.99
CA LEU A 159 8.40 1.52 -11.34
C LEU A 159 9.24 2.66 -10.74
N ALA A 160 9.38 3.78 -11.47
CA ALA A 160 10.18 4.92 -11.01
C ALA A 160 9.58 5.57 -9.76
N ALA A 161 8.27 5.86 -9.77
CA ALA A 161 7.58 6.45 -8.64
C ALA A 161 7.52 5.51 -7.43
N VAL A 162 7.32 4.21 -7.68
CA VAL A 162 7.31 3.18 -6.63
C VAL A 162 8.69 3.06 -5.98
N ARG A 163 9.78 3.04 -6.78
CA ARG A 163 11.16 3.02 -6.25
C ARG A 163 11.40 4.22 -5.32
N GLU A 164 11.04 5.42 -5.77
CA GLU A 164 11.23 6.65 -5.02
C GLU A 164 10.39 6.65 -3.72
N ALA A 165 9.13 6.22 -3.79
CA ALA A 165 8.26 6.08 -2.62
C ALA A 165 8.79 5.03 -1.62
N VAL A 166 9.24 3.87 -2.08
CA VAL A 166 9.83 2.82 -1.24
C VAL A 166 11.12 3.32 -0.57
N THR A 167 11.97 4.05 -1.30
CA THR A 167 13.17 4.68 -0.74
C THR A 167 12.80 5.67 0.37
N PHE A 168 11.82 6.53 0.13
CA PHE A 168 11.32 7.48 1.15
C PHE A 168 10.78 6.76 2.38
N LEU A 169 9.97 5.71 2.20
CA LEU A 169 9.40 4.93 3.31
C LEU A 169 10.47 4.28 4.18
N GLY A 170 11.56 3.77 3.58
CA GLY A 170 12.68 3.19 4.31
C GLY A 170 13.58 4.25 4.95
N ASP A 171 14.15 5.13 4.14
CA ASP A 171 15.22 6.04 4.58
C ASP A 171 14.70 7.26 5.37
N THR A 172 13.55 7.81 4.96
CA THR A 172 12.99 9.03 5.57
C THR A 172 11.95 8.73 6.63
N ALA A 173 11.00 7.85 6.32
CA ALA A 173 9.97 7.45 7.28
C ALA A 173 10.49 6.41 8.30
N GLY A 174 11.63 5.77 8.05
CA GLY A 174 12.29 4.86 8.98
C GLY A 174 11.60 3.50 9.12
N LEU A 175 10.86 3.06 8.11
CA LEU A 175 10.31 1.71 8.09
C LEU A 175 11.42 0.70 7.79
N ALA A 176 11.46 -0.40 8.54
CA ALA A 176 12.38 -1.48 8.22
C ALA A 176 12.08 -2.04 6.82
N HIS A 177 13.11 -2.31 6.03
CA HIS A 177 12.97 -2.75 4.63
C HIS A 177 11.97 -3.92 4.47
N LYS A 178 12.06 -4.93 5.34
CA LYS A 178 11.14 -6.09 5.37
C LYS A 178 9.68 -5.73 5.69
N GLN A 179 9.43 -4.54 6.23
CA GLN A 179 8.09 -4.05 6.54
C GLN A 179 7.47 -3.26 5.38
N ILE A 180 8.23 -3.02 4.34
CA ILE A 180 7.73 -2.49 3.08
C ILE A 180 7.57 -3.66 2.13
N VAL A 181 6.35 -3.90 1.64
CA VAL A 181 6.06 -5.03 0.75
C VAL A 181 5.60 -4.49 -0.59
N VAL A 182 6.31 -4.85 -1.64
CA VAL A 182 5.90 -4.59 -3.03
C VAL A 182 5.27 -5.84 -3.59
N SER A 183 3.99 -5.75 -3.99
CA SER A 183 3.29 -6.84 -4.65
C SER A 183 3.20 -6.60 -6.14
N SER A 184 3.44 -7.63 -6.94
CA SER A 184 3.38 -7.55 -8.40
C SER A 184 2.86 -8.85 -9.00
N VAL A 185 2.23 -8.74 -10.16
CA VAL A 185 1.89 -9.89 -11.00
C VAL A 185 3.14 -10.52 -11.64
N GLY A 186 4.31 -9.90 -11.47
CA GLY A 186 5.59 -10.33 -12.02
C GLY A 186 5.87 -9.70 -13.38
N ASP A 187 6.94 -8.89 -13.43
CA ASP A 187 7.44 -8.21 -14.63
C ASP A 187 8.96 -8.20 -14.59
N GLU A 188 9.61 -8.50 -15.70
CA GLU A 188 11.08 -8.54 -15.77
C GLU A 188 11.72 -7.22 -15.38
N ARG A 189 11.08 -6.09 -15.73
CA ARG A 189 11.59 -4.75 -15.36
C ARG A 189 11.69 -4.60 -13.85
N LEU A 190 10.68 -5.09 -13.11
CA LEU A 190 10.69 -5.06 -11.64
C LEU A 190 11.78 -5.99 -11.10
N PHE A 191 11.82 -7.25 -11.56
CA PHE A 191 12.80 -8.23 -11.09
C PHE A 191 14.25 -7.79 -11.35
N ASN A 192 14.50 -7.11 -12.47
CA ASN A 192 15.83 -6.59 -12.80
C ASN A 192 16.18 -5.35 -11.97
N ALA A 193 15.22 -4.51 -11.63
CA ALA A 193 15.45 -3.26 -10.90
C ALA A 193 15.57 -3.42 -9.37
N LEU A 194 14.75 -4.33 -8.78
CA LEU A 194 14.66 -4.50 -7.32
C LEU A 194 16.00 -4.73 -6.61
N PRO A 195 16.94 -5.54 -7.16
CA PRO A 195 18.24 -5.78 -6.52
C PRO A 195 19.10 -4.51 -6.35
N ASP A 196 18.86 -3.50 -7.17
CA ASP A 196 19.63 -2.25 -7.17
C ASP A 196 18.94 -1.09 -6.41
N TRP A 197 17.75 -1.32 -5.86
CA TRP A 197 17.10 -0.27 -5.08
C TRP A 197 17.84 -0.01 -3.77
N PRO A 198 17.94 1.25 -3.30
CA PRO A 198 18.58 1.56 -2.01
C PRO A 198 17.88 0.84 -0.85
N VAL A 199 16.57 0.87 -0.82
CA VAL A 199 15.73 0.14 0.12
C VAL A 199 15.25 -1.16 -0.52
N LYS A 200 15.54 -2.30 0.08
CA LYS A 200 15.14 -3.63 -0.40
C LYS A 200 13.81 -4.02 0.24
N PRO A 201 12.65 -3.83 -0.41
CA PRO A 201 11.38 -4.26 0.14
C PRO A 201 11.24 -5.78 0.14
N ALA A 202 10.32 -6.33 0.93
CA ALA A 202 9.89 -7.70 0.72
C ALA A 202 9.06 -7.78 -0.58
N LEU A 203 9.21 -8.87 -1.32
CA LEU A 203 8.50 -9.08 -2.59
C LEU A 203 7.34 -10.05 -2.39
N ALA A 204 6.16 -9.64 -2.86
CA ALA A 204 4.99 -10.47 -2.96
C ALA A 204 4.66 -10.71 -4.44
N LEU A 205 4.57 -11.97 -4.84
CA LEU A 205 4.20 -12.37 -6.19
C LEU A 205 2.72 -12.75 -6.23
N SER A 206 1.91 -11.98 -6.97
CA SER A 206 0.52 -12.31 -7.30
C SER A 206 0.49 -13.42 -8.35
N LEU A 207 0.60 -14.68 -7.88
CA LEU A 207 0.72 -15.86 -8.76
C LEU A 207 -0.65 -16.39 -9.20
N HIS A 208 -1.50 -16.72 -8.26
CA HIS A 208 -2.89 -17.19 -8.36
C HIS A 208 -3.13 -18.54 -9.03
N THR A 209 -2.15 -19.11 -9.72
CA THR A 209 -2.21 -20.47 -10.33
C THR A 209 -0.82 -20.89 -10.79
N THR A 210 -0.57 -22.19 -10.85
CA THR A 210 0.64 -22.78 -11.46
C THR A 210 0.43 -23.17 -12.93
N ASP A 211 -0.78 -22.98 -13.45
CA ASP A 211 -1.11 -23.25 -14.87
C ASP A 211 -0.95 -21.95 -15.68
N PHE A 212 -0.10 -21.98 -16.71
CA PHE A 212 0.21 -20.81 -17.53
C PHE A 212 -1.00 -20.27 -18.30
N GLU A 213 -1.79 -21.13 -18.92
CA GLU A 213 -2.95 -20.70 -19.70
C GLU A 213 -4.10 -20.22 -18.80
N LYS A 214 -4.28 -20.84 -17.64
CA LYS A 214 -5.21 -20.37 -16.61
C LYS A 214 -4.79 -18.99 -16.10
N ARG A 215 -3.48 -18.81 -15.84
CA ARG A 215 -2.94 -17.53 -15.40
C ARG A 215 -3.21 -16.41 -16.41
N ARG A 216 -3.03 -16.68 -17.71
CA ARG A 216 -3.35 -15.70 -18.77
C ARG A 216 -4.83 -15.32 -18.80
N ARG A 217 -5.73 -16.26 -18.49
CA ARG A 217 -7.17 -15.96 -18.36
C ARG A 217 -7.50 -15.17 -17.12
N LEU A 218 -6.85 -15.44 -15.99
CA LEU A 218 -7.08 -14.73 -14.72
C LEU A 218 -6.47 -13.33 -14.70
N LEU A 219 -5.33 -13.16 -15.36
CA LEU A 219 -4.53 -11.92 -15.40
C LEU A 219 -4.25 -11.53 -16.87
N PRO A 220 -5.26 -11.07 -17.61
CA PRO A 220 -5.19 -11.01 -19.09
C PRO A 220 -4.10 -10.10 -19.65
N ASN A 221 -3.73 -9.03 -18.93
CA ASN A 221 -2.70 -8.10 -19.37
C ASN A 221 -1.42 -8.17 -18.50
N ALA A 222 -1.24 -9.23 -17.69
CA ALA A 222 0.05 -9.49 -17.06
C ALA A 222 1.06 -9.95 -18.12
N PRO A 223 2.37 -9.72 -17.92
CA PRO A 223 3.40 -10.29 -18.80
C PRO A 223 3.25 -11.81 -18.97
N ALA A 224 3.43 -12.30 -20.19
CA ALA A 224 3.29 -13.71 -20.53
C ALA A 224 4.52 -14.52 -20.05
N LEU A 225 4.77 -14.52 -18.75
CA LEU A 225 5.83 -15.25 -18.08
C LEU A 225 5.27 -16.50 -17.41
N THR A 226 5.99 -17.61 -17.48
CA THR A 226 5.54 -18.87 -16.87
C THR A 226 5.59 -18.81 -15.35
N PRO A 227 4.71 -19.55 -14.66
CA PRO A 227 4.74 -19.64 -13.19
C PRO A 227 6.11 -20.06 -12.63
N GLU A 228 6.78 -21.00 -13.29
CA GLU A 228 8.11 -21.49 -12.93
C GLU A 228 9.14 -20.36 -12.97
N TYR A 229 9.15 -19.59 -14.06
CA TYR A 229 10.06 -18.45 -14.21
C TYR A 229 9.80 -17.37 -13.15
N LEU A 230 8.52 -17.03 -12.93
CA LEU A 230 8.12 -16.04 -11.92
C LEU A 230 8.56 -16.46 -10.52
N LEU A 231 8.35 -17.72 -10.15
CA LEU A 231 8.77 -18.28 -8.87
C LEU A 231 10.30 -18.27 -8.74
N GLN A 232 11.03 -18.71 -9.77
CA GLN A 232 12.49 -18.69 -9.78
C GLN A 232 13.03 -17.27 -9.53
N ARG A 233 12.51 -16.25 -10.21
CA ARG A 233 12.93 -14.85 -10.04
C ARG A 233 12.62 -14.34 -8.64
N THR A 234 11.43 -14.66 -8.12
CA THR A 234 11.01 -14.26 -6.78
C THR A 234 11.85 -14.92 -5.70
N LEU A 235 12.13 -16.21 -5.81
CA LEU A 235 13.00 -16.94 -4.88
C LEU A 235 14.45 -16.45 -4.93
N SER A 236 14.96 -16.11 -6.13
CA SER A 236 16.29 -15.50 -6.28
C SER A 236 16.40 -14.18 -5.50
N TYR A 237 15.39 -13.32 -5.60
CA TYR A 237 15.36 -12.08 -4.83
C TYR A 237 15.24 -12.32 -3.31
N ALA A 238 14.40 -13.28 -2.89
CA ALA A 238 14.29 -13.69 -1.49
C ALA A 238 15.63 -14.18 -0.91
N ALA A 239 16.39 -14.96 -1.69
CA ALA A 239 17.72 -15.44 -1.31
C ALA A 239 18.72 -14.30 -1.10
N GLN A 240 18.66 -13.25 -1.92
CA GLN A 240 19.52 -12.06 -1.80
C GLN A 240 19.16 -11.20 -0.57
N THR A 241 17.89 -10.96 -0.35
CA THR A 241 17.40 -10.06 0.72
C THR A 241 17.31 -10.74 2.08
N LYS A 242 17.26 -12.07 2.13
CA LYS A 242 16.97 -12.87 3.32
C LYS A 242 15.55 -12.60 3.88
N TYR A 243 14.63 -12.15 3.03
CA TYR A 243 13.20 -12.06 3.35
C TYR A 243 12.46 -13.16 2.60
N PRO A 244 11.44 -13.82 3.21
CA PRO A 244 10.68 -14.84 2.52
C PRO A 244 9.96 -14.26 1.31
N ALA A 245 10.02 -14.97 0.18
CA ALA A 245 9.12 -14.70 -0.95
C ALA A 245 7.68 -14.89 -0.48
N GLN A 246 6.81 -13.90 -0.73
CA GLN A 246 5.39 -14.03 -0.40
C GLN A 246 4.65 -14.39 -1.69
N ILE A 247 4.04 -15.56 -1.72
CA ILE A 247 3.24 -16.01 -2.85
C ILE A 247 1.79 -15.75 -2.52
N GLU A 248 1.21 -14.76 -3.20
CA GLU A 248 -0.20 -14.39 -3.03
C GLU A 248 -1.07 -15.19 -4.01
N TRP A 249 -2.09 -15.85 -3.48
CA TRP A 249 -2.97 -16.71 -4.24
C TRP A 249 -4.43 -16.48 -3.84
N THR A 250 -5.17 -15.78 -4.69
CA THR A 250 -6.61 -15.61 -4.49
C THR A 250 -7.33 -16.89 -4.89
N LEU A 251 -7.90 -17.59 -3.91
CA LEU A 251 -8.63 -18.83 -4.11
C LEU A 251 -10.04 -18.58 -4.63
N MET A 252 -10.41 -19.29 -5.68
CA MET A 252 -11.71 -19.27 -6.33
C MET A 252 -12.20 -20.71 -6.53
N ALA A 253 -13.36 -21.05 -5.98
CA ALA A 253 -13.92 -22.38 -5.99
C ALA A 253 -14.06 -22.95 -7.41
N GLY A 254 -13.53 -24.14 -7.63
CA GLY A 254 -13.57 -24.84 -8.93
C GLY A 254 -12.72 -24.19 -10.03
N VAL A 255 -11.90 -23.20 -9.70
CA VAL A 255 -11.05 -22.49 -10.67
C VAL A 255 -9.57 -22.79 -10.46
N ASN A 256 -9.04 -22.46 -9.28
CA ASN A 256 -7.62 -22.56 -8.95
C ASN A 256 -7.38 -23.13 -7.56
N ASP A 257 -8.29 -23.93 -7.05
CA ASP A 257 -8.30 -24.51 -5.74
C ASP A 257 -8.11 -26.05 -5.73
N SER A 258 -7.51 -26.61 -6.81
CA SER A 258 -7.25 -28.04 -6.90
C SER A 258 -5.99 -28.44 -6.10
N PHE A 259 -6.00 -29.66 -5.55
CA PHE A 259 -4.84 -30.26 -4.90
C PHE A 259 -3.64 -30.34 -5.84
N GLU A 260 -3.85 -30.72 -7.11
CA GLU A 260 -2.81 -30.84 -8.11
C GLU A 260 -2.04 -29.53 -8.31
N GLU A 261 -2.73 -28.39 -8.40
CA GLU A 261 -2.08 -27.08 -8.53
C GLU A 261 -1.25 -26.71 -7.29
N VAL A 262 -1.77 -27.02 -6.09
CA VAL A 262 -1.08 -26.72 -4.84
C VAL A 262 0.11 -27.66 -4.62
N GLU A 263 0.02 -28.93 -5.01
CA GLU A 263 1.14 -29.89 -5.01
C GLU A 263 2.24 -29.43 -5.98
N ARG A 264 1.85 -28.97 -7.18
CA ARG A 264 2.79 -28.41 -8.14
C ARG A 264 3.47 -27.15 -7.58
N LEU A 265 2.71 -26.26 -6.91
CA LEU A 265 3.28 -25.11 -6.23
C LEU A 265 4.29 -25.54 -5.16
N ALA A 266 3.93 -26.55 -4.35
CA ALA A 266 4.81 -27.08 -3.31
C ALA A 266 6.13 -27.59 -3.89
N SER A 267 6.08 -28.31 -5.02
CA SER A 267 7.26 -28.81 -5.71
C SER A 267 8.14 -27.68 -6.27
N LEU A 268 7.53 -26.62 -6.82
CA LEU A 268 8.24 -25.45 -7.34
C LEU A 268 8.87 -24.58 -6.25
N LEU A 269 8.38 -24.64 -5.01
CA LEU A 269 8.91 -23.91 -3.86
C LEU A 269 9.90 -24.72 -3.03
N GLU A 270 10.15 -26.00 -3.36
CA GLU A 270 11.01 -26.88 -2.59
C GLU A 270 12.42 -26.30 -2.43
N GLY A 271 12.92 -26.26 -1.19
CA GLY A 271 14.21 -25.68 -0.85
C GLY A 271 14.28 -24.15 -0.91
N GLY A 272 13.22 -23.48 -1.32
CA GLY A 272 13.14 -22.02 -1.41
C GLY A 272 12.69 -21.38 -0.10
N TYR A 273 13.17 -20.14 0.16
CA TYR A 273 12.69 -19.36 1.29
C TYR A 273 11.42 -18.59 0.91
N ALA A 274 10.28 -19.22 1.09
CA ALA A 274 8.98 -18.70 0.70
C ALA A 274 7.88 -18.95 1.74
N MET A 275 6.80 -18.19 1.63
CA MET A 275 5.53 -18.42 2.29
C MET A 275 4.38 -18.23 1.29
N VAL A 276 3.31 -18.97 1.48
CA VAL A 276 2.11 -18.87 0.64
C VAL A 276 0.99 -18.21 1.45
N ASN A 277 0.40 -17.19 0.89
CA ASN A 277 -0.76 -16.50 1.43
C ASN A 277 -1.97 -16.83 0.55
N PHE A 278 -2.81 -17.74 1.00
CA PHE A 278 -4.12 -17.92 0.39
C PHE A 278 -5.04 -16.79 0.84
N ILE A 279 -5.73 -16.20 -0.11
CA ILE A 279 -6.70 -15.12 0.10
C ILE A 279 -8.00 -15.61 -0.51
N VAL A 280 -9.08 -15.68 0.25
CA VAL A 280 -10.37 -16.03 -0.37
C VAL A 280 -10.85 -14.88 -1.25
N VAL A 281 -11.39 -15.22 -2.43
CA VAL A 281 -11.96 -14.20 -3.31
C VAL A 281 -13.06 -13.43 -2.58
N ASN A 282 -13.02 -12.10 -2.66
CA ASN A 282 -14.06 -11.27 -2.08
C ASN A 282 -15.23 -11.10 -3.07
N PRO A 283 -16.46 -11.08 -2.58
CA PRO A 283 -17.62 -10.79 -3.41
C PRO A 283 -17.46 -9.43 -4.08
N THR A 284 -17.66 -9.40 -5.40
CA THR A 284 -17.67 -8.17 -6.18
C THR A 284 -18.86 -8.17 -7.13
N PRO A 285 -19.51 -7.03 -7.39
CA PRO A 285 -20.68 -6.99 -8.27
C PRO A 285 -20.37 -7.57 -9.66
N GLY A 286 -21.21 -8.53 -10.09
CA GLY A 286 -21.10 -9.19 -11.38
C GLY A 286 -19.92 -10.17 -11.49
N SER A 287 -19.29 -10.56 -10.39
CA SER A 287 -18.28 -11.63 -10.38
C SER A 287 -18.95 -12.99 -10.31
N PRO A 288 -18.58 -13.96 -11.15
CA PRO A 288 -19.07 -15.33 -11.06
C PRO A 288 -18.29 -16.16 -10.01
N TYR A 289 -17.21 -15.61 -9.45
CA TYR A 289 -16.30 -16.36 -8.57
C TYR A 289 -16.84 -16.44 -7.16
N THR A 290 -16.75 -17.63 -6.58
CA THR A 290 -17.18 -17.94 -5.21
C THR A 290 -16.00 -18.42 -4.37
N ARG A 291 -16.15 -18.35 -3.05
CA ARG A 291 -15.16 -18.82 -2.09
C ARG A 291 -15.19 -20.35 -2.01
N PRO A 292 -14.03 -21.03 -1.96
CA PRO A 292 -14.01 -22.44 -1.57
C PRO A 292 -14.48 -22.63 -0.14
N GLU A 293 -14.91 -23.85 0.19
CA GLU A 293 -15.25 -24.22 1.55
C GLU A 293 -14.01 -24.17 2.47
N HIS A 294 -14.21 -23.74 3.70
CA HIS A 294 -13.11 -23.55 4.66
C HIS A 294 -12.31 -24.83 4.90
N ALA A 295 -12.99 -25.96 5.02
CA ALA A 295 -12.33 -27.26 5.19
C ALA A 295 -11.40 -27.59 4.01
N HIS A 296 -11.84 -27.34 2.77
CA HIS A 296 -11.03 -27.54 1.59
C HIS A 296 -9.78 -26.63 1.60
N ILE A 297 -9.91 -25.39 2.02
CA ILE A 297 -8.76 -24.46 2.13
C ILE A 297 -7.74 -24.97 3.17
N GLU A 298 -8.20 -25.46 4.31
CA GLU A 298 -7.33 -26.05 5.34
C GLU A 298 -6.58 -27.30 4.84
N ASP A 299 -7.24 -28.11 4.00
CA ASP A 299 -6.59 -29.23 3.35
C ASP A 299 -5.48 -28.78 2.38
N LEU A 300 -5.73 -27.75 1.56
CA LEU A 300 -4.71 -27.16 0.68
C LEU A 300 -3.52 -26.60 1.45
N ILE A 301 -3.77 -25.92 2.58
CA ILE A 301 -2.73 -25.43 3.49
C ILE A 301 -1.92 -26.60 4.04
N THR A 302 -2.59 -27.69 4.39
CA THR A 302 -1.95 -28.89 4.94
C THR A 302 -0.99 -29.53 3.92
N VAL A 303 -1.33 -29.53 2.62
CA VAL A 303 -0.42 -30.00 1.56
C VAL A 303 0.90 -29.24 1.58
N LEU A 304 0.85 -27.92 1.61
CA LEU A 304 2.05 -27.05 1.66
C LEU A 304 2.86 -27.26 2.95
N ARG A 305 2.18 -27.31 4.10
CA ARG A 305 2.82 -27.50 5.41
C ARG A 305 3.54 -28.86 5.53
N LYS A 306 2.98 -29.93 4.97
CA LYS A 306 3.63 -31.25 4.91
C LYS A 306 4.95 -31.23 4.13
N LYS A 307 5.11 -30.27 3.21
CA LYS A 307 6.35 -30.03 2.46
C LYS A 307 7.26 -28.97 3.12
N GLY A 308 6.96 -28.55 4.35
CA GLY A 308 7.75 -27.57 5.10
C GLY A 308 7.54 -26.11 4.64
N ILE A 309 6.54 -25.83 3.81
CA ILE A 309 6.24 -24.50 3.31
C ILE A 309 5.24 -23.82 4.26
N VAL A 310 5.58 -22.62 4.73
CA VAL A 310 4.66 -21.81 5.54
C VAL A 310 3.49 -21.38 4.66
N ALA A 311 2.29 -21.78 5.03
CA ALA A 311 1.06 -21.40 4.34
C ALA A 311 0.02 -20.88 5.34
N THR A 312 -0.65 -19.77 4.97
CA THR A 312 -1.66 -19.12 5.79
C THR A 312 -2.88 -18.77 4.95
N LEU A 313 -4.06 -18.85 5.57
CA LEU A 313 -5.26 -18.21 5.05
C LEU A 313 -5.26 -16.77 5.54
N ARG A 314 -5.41 -15.82 4.63
CA ARG A 314 -5.62 -14.41 4.94
C ARG A 314 -7.05 -14.03 4.63
N GLU A 315 -7.76 -13.65 5.65
CA GLU A 315 -9.01 -12.92 5.45
C GLU A 315 -8.68 -11.46 5.12
N SER A 316 -9.32 -10.94 4.10
CA SER A 316 -9.18 -9.53 3.76
C SER A 316 -9.76 -8.66 4.87
N ALA A 317 -9.03 -7.65 5.29
CA ALA A 317 -9.53 -6.65 6.23
C ALA A 317 -10.58 -5.73 5.56
N ALA A 318 -11.45 -5.13 6.36
CA ALA A 318 -12.41 -4.12 5.94
C ALA A 318 -13.35 -4.56 4.79
N GLN A 319 -13.74 -5.84 4.75
CA GLN A 319 -14.63 -6.38 3.71
C GLN A 319 -16.03 -5.77 3.78
N ASP A 320 -16.50 -5.46 4.96
CA ASP A 320 -17.80 -4.83 5.27
C ASP A 320 -17.96 -3.43 4.64
N ILE A 321 -16.83 -2.76 4.38
CA ILE A 321 -16.77 -1.44 3.74
C ILE A 321 -16.10 -1.48 2.36
N GLU A 322 -16.09 -2.64 1.68
CA GLU A 322 -15.45 -2.85 0.39
C GLU A 322 -13.96 -2.47 0.37
N GLY A 323 -13.25 -2.67 1.47
CA GLY A 323 -11.81 -2.45 1.60
C GLY A 323 -10.96 -3.69 1.36
N GLY A 324 -11.57 -4.85 1.13
CA GLY A 324 -10.87 -6.12 0.91
C GLY A 324 -10.10 -6.17 -0.42
N CYS A 325 -9.18 -7.13 -0.50
CA CYS A 325 -8.41 -7.37 -1.73
C CYS A 325 -9.35 -7.58 -2.93
N GLY A 326 -9.11 -6.86 -4.03
CA GLY A 326 -9.93 -6.90 -5.23
C GLY A 326 -11.21 -6.06 -5.19
N GLN A 327 -11.59 -5.46 -4.06
CA GLN A 327 -12.81 -4.65 -3.93
C GLN A 327 -12.63 -3.16 -4.22
N LEU A 328 -11.40 -2.65 -4.18
CA LEU A 328 -11.10 -1.23 -4.32
C LEU A 328 -11.50 -0.69 -5.70
N ARG A 329 -12.25 0.42 -5.75
CA ARG A 329 -12.81 0.99 -6.97
C ARG A 329 -12.53 2.46 -7.17
N ALA A 330 -12.18 3.19 -6.10
CA ALA A 330 -12.08 4.64 -6.08
C ALA A 330 -13.33 5.35 -6.64
N ARG A 331 -14.51 4.86 -6.35
CA ARG A 331 -15.74 5.56 -6.69
C ARG A 331 -16.01 6.59 -5.62
N ARG A 332 -16.15 7.87 -6.02
CA ARG A 332 -17.15 8.72 -5.38
C ARG A 332 -18.47 7.96 -5.53
N LEU A 333 -19.07 7.57 -4.43
CA LEU A 333 -20.46 7.09 -4.44
C LEU A 333 -21.25 8.20 -5.15
N ALA A 334 -21.81 7.89 -6.33
CA ALA A 334 -22.70 8.81 -7.00
C ALA A 334 -23.76 9.23 -5.98
N GLU A 335 -23.98 10.56 -5.86
CA GLU A 335 -25.05 11.09 -5.02
C GLU A 335 -26.32 10.34 -5.34
N GLY A 336 -26.83 9.54 -4.40
CA GLY A 336 -28.08 8.78 -4.55
C GLY A 336 -28.01 7.26 -4.32
N ALA A 337 -26.85 6.66 -4.09
CA ALA A 337 -26.78 5.27 -3.66
C ALA A 337 -26.71 5.21 -2.12
N GLU A 338 -27.76 4.72 -1.51
CA GLU A 338 -27.81 4.42 -0.07
C GLU A 338 -26.72 3.37 0.26
N ALA A 339 -25.57 3.85 0.72
CA ALA A 339 -24.64 3.06 1.52
C ALA A 339 -24.72 3.61 2.96
N PRO A 340 -24.59 2.78 3.99
CA PRO A 340 -24.60 3.28 5.35
C PRO A 340 -23.32 4.10 5.59
N VAL A 341 -23.42 5.39 5.31
CA VAL A 341 -22.37 6.37 5.65
C VAL A 341 -22.51 6.65 7.14
N ARG A 342 -21.73 5.97 7.96
CA ARG A 342 -21.40 6.48 9.28
C ARG A 342 -20.29 7.49 9.15
N LEU A 343 -20.68 8.75 9.26
CA LEU A 343 -19.85 9.93 9.07
C LEU A 343 -18.69 10.00 10.05
N VAL A 344 -17.52 10.12 9.45
CA VAL A 344 -16.33 10.92 9.77
C VAL A 344 -16.34 11.60 11.13
N ARG A 345 -15.51 11.16 12.04
CA ARG A 345 -14.96 12.03 13.08
C ARG A 345 -13.87 12.90 12.44
N LYS A 346 -14.14 14.20 12.30
CA LYS A 346 -13.08 15.20 12.12
C LYS A 346 -12.03 14.97 13.21
N ALA A 347 -10.77 14.90 12.81
CA ALA A 347 -9.68 14.86 13.78
C ALA A 347 -9.87 15.98 14.81
N PRO A 348 -9.67 15.72 16.12
CA PRO A 348 -9.79 16.73 17.13
C PRO A 348 -8.78 17.85 16.83
N GLN A 349 -9.30 19.05 16.62
CA GLN A 349 -8.47 20.25 16.65
C GLN A 349 -7.87 20.32 18.06
N SER A 350 -6.54 20.32 18.16
CA SER A 350 -5.86 20.54 19.41
C SER A 350 -6.21 21.96 19.90
N SER A 351 -7.18 22.06 20.78
CA SER A 351 -7.41 23.28 21.55
C SER A 351 -6.29 23.40 22.58
N SER A 352 -5.33 24.26 22.30
CA SER A 352 -4.41 24.76 23.30
C SER A 352 -5.18 25.68 24.24
N THR A 353 -5.78 25.13 25.29
CA THR A 353 -6.17 25.91 26.48
C THR A 353 -5.08 25.78 27.50
N VAL A 354 -4.26 26.84 27.60
CA VAL A 354 -3.38 27.11 28.72
C VAL A 354 -4.30 27.35 29.93
N PRO A 355 -4.14 26.66 31.07
CA PRO A 355 -4.86 27.02 32.27
C PRO A 355 -4.25 28.28 32.84
N ALA A 356 -5.07 29.34 33.00
CA ALA A 356 -4.75 30.55 33.70
C ALA A 356 -4.49 30.25 35.17
N GLY A 357 -3.46 30.90 35.73
CA GLY A 357 -2.93 30.69 37.06
C GLY A 357 -3.93 30.81 38.19
N ALA A 358 -3.81 29.93 39.15
CA ALA A 358 -4.41 30.04 40.44
C ALA A 358 -3.64 31.08 41.28
N GLN A 359 -4.28 32.18 41.57
CA GLN A 359 -3.82 33.14 42.60
C GLN A 359 -4.05 32.51 43.97
N SER A 360 -2.96 32.44 44.74
CA SER A 360 -2.99 32.15 46.16
C SER A 360 -3.59 33.31 46.93
N THR A 361 -4.68 33.07 47.62
CA THR A 361 -5.07 33.95 48.75
C THR A 361 -4.75 33.21 50.04
N SER A 362 -3.78 33.80 50.78
CA SER A 362 -3.54 33.56 52.18
C SER A 362 -4.64 34.24 52.99
N GLU A 363 -5.26 33.55 53.93
CA GLU A 363 -5.76 34.15 55.18
C GLU A 363 -5.95 33.07 56.24
N LYS A 364 -5.22 33.37 57.37
CA LYS A 364 -5.34 32.91 58.76
C LYS A 364 -4.95 31.49 59.12
#